data_eeb9c38509dc15fd6ffdc0d274dfd486
#
_entry.id   eeb9c38509dc15fd6ffdc0d274dfd486
#
_cell.length_a   1.000
_cell.length_b   1.000
_cell.length_c   1.000
_cell.angle_alpha   90.00
_cell.angle_beta   90.00
_cell.angle_gamma   90.00
#
_symmetry.space_group_name_H-M   'P 1'
#
loop_
_entity.id
_entity.type
_entity.pdbx_description
1 polymer ?
#
loop_
_entity_poly.entity_id
_entity_poly.type
_entity_poly.pdbx_seq_one_letter_code
_entity_poly.pdbx_strand_id
1 'polypeptide(L)'
;IADIDKGGVFAHLVGTLELLSPSEQDRVIGFVINRFRGDISLLHSGLDWLEQRTGKPVLGVLPYLKGFHLESEDAVAHSPVKTDANTKLNVVIPVMPRTSNHTDWDALRLHPNVQVTLVKANQAIPPADLVILPGSKSVQSDLAFLRQEGWERYLDTHLRYGGKVMGICGGFQMLGDTLLDPYGLENQHANTQAKGFGYIPMTTVLEKEKQLKQRQGYLQIETQQAQLTGYEIHSGVSSFSTNTSIRHFANLENGENNENGEKEGYISEDGKIIGTYLHGIFDHPDALQALLHWAGVDQAAAFDYDQYRDAEINRLADSAEQHINIDALIEQCKAFQKAT
;
A
#
# COMPACT_ATOMS: atom_id res chain seq x y z
N ILE A 1 -19.61 13.30 -8.88
CA ILE A 1 -19.80 11.83 -8.80
C ILE A 1 -20.25 11.48 -7.39
N ALA A 2 -21.29 10.61 -7.25
CA ALA A 2 -21.78 10.16 -5.95
C ALA A 2 -21.93 8.63 -5.90
N ASP A 3 -21.59 8.05 -4.74
CA ASP A 3 -21.64 6.62 -4.47
C ASP A 3 -23.04 6.22 -3.97
N ILE A 4 -23.81 5.46 -4.79
CA ILE A 4 -25.17 5.02 -4.43
C ILE A 4 -25.17 3.90 -3.38
N ASP A 5 -24.09 3.14 -3.27
CA ASP A 5 -23.97 2.00 -2.35
C ASP A 5 -24.02 2.43 -0.87
N LYS A 6 -23.71 3.70 -0.59
CA LYS A 6 -23.79 4.31 0.76
C LYS A 6 -25.19 4.80 1.14
N GLY A 7 -26.15 4.78 0.20
CA GLY A 7 -27.48 5.34 0.38
C GLY A 7 -27.53 6.88 0.28
N GLY A 8 -28.73 7.43 0.09
CA GLY A 8 -28.95 8.88 0.06
C GLY A 8 -28.35 9.62 -1.14
N VAL A 9 -28.00 8.94 -2.23
CA VAL A 9 -27.26 9.53 -3.37
C VAL A 9 -27.91 10.78 -3.94
N PHE A 10 -29.24 10.82 -4.11
CA PHE A 10 -29.95 11.98 -4.60
C PHE A 10 -29.87 13.18 -3.66
N ALA A 11 -29.99 12.93 -2.34
CA ALA A 11 -29.82 13.99 -1.34
C ALA A 11 -28.40 14.55 -1.34
N HIS A 12 -27.39 13.70 -1.50
CA HIS A 12 -25.99 14.14 -1.61
C HIS A 12 -25.77 15.02 -2.84
N LEU A 13 -26.27 14.61 -4.02
CA LEU A 13 -26.10 15.34 -5.26
C LEU A 13 -26.80 16.71 -5.22
N VAL A 14 -28.08 16.74 -4.82
CA VAL A 14 -28.86 17.97 -4.71
C VAL A 14 -28.28 18.87 -3.62
N GLY A 15 -28.02 18.34 -2.42
CA GLY A 15 -27.48 19.11 -1.30
C GLY A 15 -26.11 19.69 -1.59
N THR A 16 -25.23 18.93 -2.24
CA THR A 16 -23.91 19.44 -2.65
C THR A 16 -24.07 20.59 -3.64
N LEU A 17 -24.92 20.44 -4.66
CA LEU A 17 -25.16 21.50 -5.64
C LEU A 17 -25.72 22.75 -4.98
N GLU A 18 -26.73 22.64 -4.11
CA GLU A 18 -27.39 23.77 -3.45
C GLU A 18 -26.48 24.54 -2.46
N LEU A 19 -25.46 23.87 -1.91
CA LEU A 19 -24.47 24.49 -1.01
C LEU A 19 -23.38 25.28 -1.75
N LEU A 20 -23.23 25.09 -3.04
CA LEU A 20 -22.28 25.82 -3.88
C LEU A 20 -22.82 27.24 -4.18
N SER A 21 -21.91 28.19 -4.33
CA SER A 21 -22.26 29.54 -4.84
C SER A 21 -22.76 29.47 -6.29
N PRO A 22 -23.53 30.45 -6.78
CA PRO A 22 -24.03 30.44 -8.17
C PRO A 22 -22.92 30.23 -9.21
N SER A 23 -21.77 30.87 -9.05
CA SER A 23 -20.64 30.72 -9.96
C SER A 23 -19.99 29.33 -9.93
N GLU A 24 -20.06 28.62 -8.79
CA GLU A 24 -19.60 27.23 -8.68
C GLU A 24 -20.66 26.26 -9.25
N GLN A 25 -21.95 26.51 -9.02
CA GLN A 25 -23.04 25.74 -9.63
C GLN A 25 -22.96 25.78 -11.16
N ASP A 26 -22.61 26.91 -11.75
CA ASP A 26 -22.42 27.06 -13.20
C ASP A 26 -21.30 26.18 -13.74
N ARG A 27 -20.32 25.82 -12.92
CA ARG A 27 -19.22 24.92 -13.28
C ARG A 27 -19.59 23.44 -13.18
N VAL A 28 -20.69 23.10 -12.53
CA VAL A 28 -21.19 21.71 -12.50
C VAL A 28 -21.89 21.41 -13.82
N ILE A 29 -21.29 20.57 -14.63
CA ILE A 29 -21.79 20.21 -15.96
C ILE A 29 -22.79 19.05 -15.96
N GLY A 30 -22.83 18.26 -14.89
CA GLY A 30 -23.74 17.13 -14.74
C GLY A 30 -23.37 16.23 -13.59
N PHE A 31 -24.07 15.11 -13.47
CA PHE A 31 -23.89 14.13 -12.41
C PHE A 31 -23.48 12.76 -12.95
N VAL A 32 -22.69 12.03 -12.18
CA VAL A 32 -22.42 10.60 -12.39
C VAL A 32 -22.76 9.87 -11.10
N ILE A 33 -23.57 8.82 -11.21
CA ILE A 33 -23.86 7.90 -10.11
C ILE A 33 -22.92 6.72 -10.22
N ASN A 34 -22.21 6.40 -9.14
CA ASN A 34 -21.21 5.33 -9.11
C ASN A 34 -21.69 4.15 -8.26
N ARG A 35 -21.20 2.95 -8.58
CA ARG A 35 -21.39 1.70 -7.82
C ARG A 35 -22.85 1.21 -7.79
N PHE A 36 -23.59 1.44 -8.85
CA PHE A 36 -24.97 0.98 -8.95
C PHE A 36 -25.05 -0.55 -9.01
N ARG A 37 -25.95 -1.12 -8.23
CA ARG A 37 -26.24 -2.56 -8.20
C ARG A 37 -27.72 -2.78 -8.58
N GLY A 38 -27.97 -3.67 -9.49
CA GLY A 38 -29.33 -4.09 -9.87
C GLY A 38 -29.73 -3.66 -11.26
N ASP A 39 -31.05 -3.63 -11.49
CA ASP A 39 -31.63 -3.25 -12.77
C ASP A 39 -31.71 -1.72 -12.89
N ILE A 40 -31.06 -1.16 -13.90
CA ILE A 40 -30.98 0.29 -14.14
C ILE A 40 -32.40 0.88 -14.39
N SER A 41 -33.35 0.10 -14.88
CA SER A 41 -34.70 0.58 -15.12
C SER A 41 -35.39 1.10 -13.86
N LEU A 42 -35.04 0.54 -12.68
CA LEU A 42 -35.55 0.98 -11.39
C LEU A 42 -35.05 2.37 -10.98
N LEU A 43 -33.95 2.84 -11.57
CA LEU A 43 -33.35 4.13 -11.26
C LEU A 43 -33.86 5.24 -12.18
N HIS A 44 -34.42 4.93 -13.37
CA HIS A 44 -34.74 5.92 -14.38
C HIS A 44 -35.62 7.07 -13.86
N SER A 45 -36.72 6.76 -13.15
CA SER A 45 -37.58 7.81 -12.58
C SER A 45 -36.88 8.75 -11.61
N GLY A 46 -35.87 8.22 -10.86
CA GLY A 46 -35.03 9.02 -9.98
C GLY A 46 -34.04 9.89 -10.75
N LEU A 47 -33.50 9.41 -11.86
CA LEU A 47 -32.62 10.20 -12.74
C LEU A 47 -33.38 11.34 -13.37
N ASP A 48 -34.59 11.06 -13.95
CA ASP A 48 -35.46 12.08 -14.52
C ASP A 48 -35.84 13.17 -13.49
N TRP A 49 -36.13 12.74 -12.24
CA TRP A 49 -36.42 13.67 -11.15
C TRP A 49 -35.20 14.54 -10.81
N LEU A 50 -33.99 13.95 -10.76
CA LEU A 50 -32.76 14.68 -10.45
C LEU A 50 -32.48 15.77 -11.51
N GLU A 51 -32.60 15.42 -12.79
CA GLU A 51 -32.43 16.35 -13.90
C GLU A 51 -33.46 17.49 -13.87
N GLN A 52 -34.75 17.18 -13.66
CA GLN A 52 -35.80 18.16 -13.53
C GLN A 52 -35.58 19.10 -12.31
N ARG A 53 -35.12 18.54 -11.18
CA ARG A 53 -34.89 19.30 -9.93
C ARG A 53 -33.71 20.24 -10.02
N THR A 54 -32.65 19.85 -10.72
CA THR A 54 -31.37 20.56 -10.71
C THR A 54 -31.07 21.32 -11.99
N GLY A 55 -31.76 21.00 -13.08
CA GLY A 55 -31.43 21.52 -14.41
C GLY A 55 -30.09 21.01 -14.96
N LYS A 56 -29.50 20.02 -14.35
CA LYS A 56 -28.21 19.42 -14.75
C LYS A 56 -28.40 17.98 -15.20
N PRO A 57 -27.78 17.53 -16.32
CA PRO A 57 -27.94 16.18 -16.83
C PRO A 57 -27.27 15.13 -15.95
N VAL A 58 -27.80 13.90 -16.00
CA VAL A 58 -27.08 12.71 -15.53
C VAL A 58 -26.25 12.17 -16.69
N LEU A 59 -24.94 12.30 -16.57
CA LEU A 59 -23.97 11.92 -17.61
C LEU A 59 -23.75 10.41 -17.69
N GLY A 60 -24.07 9.70 -16.61
CA GLY A 60 -23.95 8.24 -16.59
C GLY A 60 -24.20 7.61 -15.22
N VAL A 61 -24.39 6.30 -15.25
CA VAL A 61 -24.54 5.45 -14.06
C VAL A 61 -23.57 4.29 -14.19
N LEU A 62 -22.51 4.32 -13.40
CA LEU A 62 -21.48 3.29 -13.39
C LEU A 62 -21.94 2.09 -12.56
N PRO A 63 -21.85 0.86 -13.08
CA PRO A 63 -22.22 -0.33 -12.33
C PRO A 63 -21.18 -0.64 -11.26
N TYR A 64 -21.59 -1.40 -10.25
CA TYR A 64 -20.67 -1.98 -9.28
C TYR A 64 -19.83 -3.08 -9.91
N LEU A 65 -18.54 -2.87 -10.02
CA LEU A 65 -17.59 -3.84 -10.55
C LEU A 65 -17.26 -4.88 -9.47
N LYS A 66 -17.81 -6.10 -9.61
CA LYS A 66 -17.51 -7.20 -8.68
C LYS A 66 -16.06 -7.66 -8.84
N GLY A 67 -15.38 -7.92 -7.71
CA GLY A 67 -13.99 -8.35 -7.70
C GLY A 67 -13.01 -7.32 -8.25
N PHE A 68 -13.44 -6.07 -8.42
CA PHE A 68 -12.60 -4.98 -8.82
C PHE A 68 -11.62 -4.61 -7.70
N HIS A 69 -10.35 -4.52 -8.06
CA HIS A 69 -9.31 -4.19 -7.11
C HIS A 69 -8.32 -3.20 -7.72
N LEU A 70 -8.38 -1.98 -7.24
CA LEU A 70 -7.34 -0.97 -7.41
C LEU A 70 -6.90 -0.47 -6.04
N GLU A 71 -5.71 0.06 -6.00
CA GLU A 71 -5.11 0.66 -4.81
C GLU A 71 -6.05 1.72 -4.21
N SER A 72 -6.19 1.70 -2.90
CA SER A 72 -7.00 2.68 -2.18
C SER A 72 -6.09 3.78 -1.66
N GLU A 73 -6.37 5.04 -2.00
CA GLU A 73 -5.53 6.19 -1.65
C GLU A 73 -5.41 6.40 -0.12
N ASP A 74 -6.46 6.14 0.65
CA ASP A 74 -6.53 6.52 2.07
C ASP A 74 -6.99 5.42 3.04
N ALA A 75 -7.17 4.17 2.61
CA ALA A 75 -7.74 3.15 3.48
C ALA A 75 -7.05 1.79 3.37
N VAL A 76 -6.76 1.20 4.53
CA VAL A 76 -6.45 -0.24 4.60
C VAL A 76 -7.66 -1.00 4.07
N ALA A 77 -7.59 -1.46 2.83
CA ALA A 77 -8.70 -2.16 2.19
C ALA A 77 -9.05 -3.42 2.98
N HIS A 78 -10.28 -3.47 3.45
CA HIS A 78 -10.83 -4.64 4.13
C HIS A 78 -11.28 -5.64 3.06
N SER A 79 -10.38 -6.50 2.61
CA SER A 79 -10.81 -7.68 1.86
C SER A 79 -11.13 -8.81 2.84
N PRO A 80 -12.23 -9.55 2.63
CA PRO A 80 -12.51 -10.73 3.42
C PRO A 80 -11.38 -11.74 3.30
N VAL A 81 -11.07 -12.41 4.40
CA VAL A 81 -10.10 -13.51 4.46
C VAL A 81 -10.50 -14.55 3.42
N LYS A 82 -9.71 -14.69 2.34
CA LYS A 82 -9.86 -15.81 1.43
C LYS A 82 -9.23 -17.03 2.12
N THR A 83 -10.03 -17.90 2.70
CA THR A 83 -9.59 -19.26 3.02
C THR A 83 -9.68 -20.07 1.74
N ASP A 84 -8.60 -20.07 0.96
CA ASP A 84 -8.55 -20.88 -0.27
C ASP A 84 -7.73 -22.15 0.01
N ALA A 85 -8.18 -23.28 -0.57
CA ALA A 85 -7.49 -24.56 -0.48
C ALA A 85 -6.08 -24.52 -1.11
N ASN A 86 -5.75 -23.45 -1.82
CA ASN A 86 -4.46 -23.23 -2.48
C ASN A 86 -3.49 -22.36 -1.65
N THR A 87 -3.84 -21.93 -0.44
CA THR A 87 -2.95 -21.14 0.42
C THR A 87 -1.73 -21.96 0.81
N LYS A 88 -0.54 -21.43 0.51
CA LYS A 88 0.75 -22.05 0.85
C LYS A 88 1.55 -21.18 1.84
N LEU A 89 1.19 -19.91 2.00
CA LEU A 89 1.87 -18.96 2.86
C LEU A 89 0.87 -18.10 3.62
N ASN A 90 1.03 -18.04 4.94
CA ASN A 90 0.29 -17.16 5.83
C ASN A 90 1.17 -15.98 6.20
N VAL A 91 0.80 -14.79 5.75
CA VAL A 91 1.47 -13.52 6.07
C VAL A 91 0.65 -12.74 7.07
N VAL A 92 1.29 -12.25 8.12
CA VAL A 92 0.66 -11.42 9.13
C VAL A 92 1.33 -10.04 9.16
N ILE A 93 0.50 -8.99 9.15
CA ILE A 93 0.94 -7.60 9.13
C ILE A 93 0.23 -6.82 10.23
N PRO A 94 0.93 -6.18 11.18
CA PRO A 94 0.31 -5.30 12.15
C PRO A 94 -0.22 -4.03 11.50
N VAL A 95 -1.44 -3.63 11.87
CA VAL A 95 -1.99 -2.31 11.50
C VAL A 95 -1.65 -1.34 12.62
N MET A 96 -0.61 -0.55 12.41
CA MET A 96 -0.17 0.48 13.35
C MET A 96 -0.97 1.78 13.16
N PRO A 97 -1.06 2.66 14.17
CA PRO A 97 -1.79 3.93 14.07
C PRO A 97 -1.27 4.86 12.96
N ARG A 98 0.02 4.76 12.63
CA ARG A 98 0.68 5.59 11.62
C ARG A 98 1.27 4.77 10.47
N THR A 99 0.73 3.58 10.20
CA THR A 99 1.12 2.77 9.04
C THR A 99 1.12 3.61 7.77
N SER A 100 2.15 3.49 6.95
CA SER A 100 2.27 4.16 5.66
C SER A 100 2.43 3.15 4.53
N ASN A 101 2.26 3.62 3.29
CA ASN A 101 2.48 2.81 2.09
C ASN A 101 1.69 1.49 2.12
N HIS A 102 0.38 1.59 2.30
CA HIS A 102 -0.52 0.43 2.39
C HIS A 102 -0.51 -0.47 1.15
N THR A 103 0.00 0.03 0.03
CA THR A 103 0.12 -0.70 -1.23
C THR A 103 1.25 -1.71 -1.25
N ASP A 104 2.24 -1.61 -0.34
CA ASP A 104 3.41 -2.49 -0.31
C ASP A 104 3.08 -3.99 -0.26
N TRP A 105 1.92 -4.37 0.24
CA TRP A 105 1.51 -5.78 0.34
C TRP A 105 0.33 -6.15 -0.58
N ASP A 106 -0.09 -5.29 -1.50
CA ASP A 106 -1.22 -5.59 -2.37
C ASP A 106 -0.91 -6.73 -3.35
N ALA A 107 0.30 -6.79 -3.87
CA ALA A 107 0.74 -7.94 -4.68
C ALA A 107 0.63 -9.27 -3.91
N LEU A 108 0.99 -9.29 -2.62
CA LEU A 108 0.83 -10.47 -1.76
C LEU A 108 -0.64 -10.81 -1.51
N ARG A 109 -1.50 -9.80 -1.26
CA ARG A 109 -2.94 -10.01 -1.02
C ARG A 109 -3.67 -10.59 -2.22
N LEU A 110 -3.22 -10.25 -3.43
CA LEU A 110 -3.81 -10.71 -4.68
C LEU A 110 -3.23 -12.02 -5.14
N HIS A 111 -2.05 -12.40 -4.65
CA HIS A 111 -1.38 -13.63 -5.04
C HIS A 111 -2.19 -14.88 -4.62
N PRO A 112 -2.43 -15.85 -5.53
CA PRO A 112 -3.31 -17.00 -5.29
C PRO A 112 -2.83 -17.96 -4.18
N ASN A 113 -1.54 -17.98 -3.87
CA ASN A 113 -0.97 -18.86 -2.85
C ASN A 113 -0.73 -18.16 -1.51
N VAL A 114 -1.05 -16.89 -1.36
CA VAL A 114 -0.76 -16.11 -0.15
C VAL A 114 -2.04 -15.69 0.54
N GLN A 115 -2.10 -15.91 1.85
CA GLN A 115 -3.11 -15.40 2.74
C GLN A 115 -2.51 -14.28 3.57
N VAL A 116 -2.94 -13.04 3.36
CA VAL A 116 -2.53 -11.88 4.17
C VAL A 116 -3.57 -11.59 5.24
N THR A 117 -3.14 -11.54 6.50
CA THR A 117 -3.97 -11.15 7.64
C THR A 117 -3.47 -9.85 8.24
N LEU A 118 -4.30 -8.82 8.21
CA LEU A 118 -4.05 -7.52 8.84
C LEU A 118 -4.55 -7.56 10.28
N VAL A 119 -3.63 -7.45 11.25
CA VAL A 119 -3.97 -7.53 12.69
C VAL A 119 -4.09 -6.13 13.27
N LYS A 120 -5.29 -5.76 13.68
CA LYS A 120 -5.60 -4.48 14.33
C LYS A 120 -5.35 -4.52 15.83
N ALA A 121 -5.36 -3.34 16.48
CA ALA A 121 -5.30 -3.21 17.92
C ALA A 121 -6.29 -4.14 18.64
N ASN A 122 -5.86 -4.71 19.75
CA ASN A 122 -6.65 -5.61 20.60
C ASN A 122 -7.13 -6.91 19.91
N GLN A 123 -6.55 -7.29 18.78
CA GLN A 123 -6.81 -8.57 18.12
C GLN A 123 -5.73 -9.60 18.47
N ALA A 124 -6.13 -10.85 18.61
CA ALA A 124 -5.16 -11.94 18.76
C ALA A 124 -4.32 -12.06 17.48
N ILE A 125 -3.01 -12.17 17.63
CA ILE A 125 -2.08 -12.37 16.52
C ILE A 125 -2.16 -13.85 16.10
N PRO A 126 -2.60 -14.19 14.89
CA PRO A 126 -2.70 -15.57 14.44
C PRO A 126 -1.32 -16.16 14.12
N PRO A 127 -1.17 -17.49 14.04
CA PRO A 127 0.04 -18.11 13.51
C PRO A 127 0.34 -17.63 12.09
N ALA A 128 1.61 -17.48 11.78
CA ALA A 128 2.09 -17.03 10.47
C ALA A 128 3.36 -17.78 10.06
N ASP A 129 3.64 -17.79 8.76
CA ASP A 129 4.92 -18.22 8.19
C ASP A 129 5.86 -17.02 8.04
N LEU A 130 5.28 -15.85 7.69
CA LEU A 130 5.98 -14.57 7.52
C LEU A 130 5.24 -13.46 8.28
N VAL A 131 6.00 -12.65 9.01
CA VAL A 131 5.53 -11.37 9.57
C VAL A 131 6.17 -10.23 8.80
N ILE A 132 5.35 -9.28 8.33
CA ILE A 132 5.84 -8.05 7.70
C ILE A 132 5.55 -6.88 8.63
N LEU A 133 6.59 -6.20 9.09
CA LEU A 133 6.49 -4.92 9.78
C LEU A 133 6.49 -3.81 8.71
N PRO A 134 5.38 -3.10 8.53
CA PRO A 134 5.24 -2.15 7.43
C PRO A 134 5.92 -0.80 7.71
N GLY A 135 5.90 0.09 6.73
CA GLY A 135 6.30 1.48 6.88
C GLY A 135 5.46 2.23 7.92
N SER A 136 6.05 3.25 8.52
CA SER A 136 5.42 4.10 9.54
C SER A 136 5.78 5.57 9.33
N LYS A 137 4.80 6.45 9.56
CA LYS A 137 5.00 7.92 9.61
C LYS A 137 5.49 8.40 10.99
N SER A 138 5.54 7.52 11.99
CA SER A 138 6.04 7.84 13.34
C SER A 138 6.55 6.55 14.00
N VAL A 139 7.80 6.23 13.70
CA VAL A 139 8.40 4.93 14.00
C VAL A 139 8.49 4.68 15.51
N GLN A 140 8.90 5.68 16.29
CA GLN A 140 9.02 5.52 17.75
C GLN A 140 7.66 5.26 18.42
N SER A 141 6.61 5.98 18.02
CA SER A 141 5.27 5.79 18.60
C SER A 141 4.63 4.47 18.17
N ASP A 142 4.80 4.07 16.92
CA ASP A 142 4.28 2.81 16.42
C ASP A 142 5.05 1.60 17.01
N LEU A 143 6.35 1.73 17.26
CA LEU A 143 7.12 0.72 17.97
C LEU A 143 6.62 0.54 19.42
N ALA A 144 6.33 1.65 20.12
CA ALA A 144 5.74 1.59 21.46
C ALA A 144 4.35 0.91 21.44
N PHE A 145 3.52 1.23 20.45
CA PHE A 145 2.25 0.56 20.23
C PHE A 145 2.42 -0.94 19.98
N LEU A 146 3.32 -1.36 19.10
CA LEU A 146 3.58 -2.78 18.85
C LEU A 146 3.98 -3.54 20.11
N ARG A 147 4.81 -2.94 20.98
CA ARG A 147 5.16 -3.54 22.26
C ARG A 147 3.96 -3.69 23.19
N GLN A 148 3.12 -2.66 23.26
CA GLN A 148 1.89 -2.69 24.06
C GLN A 148 0.94 -3.80 23.60
N GLU A 149 0.83 -4.00 22.28
CA GLU A 149 0.00 -5.06 21.66
C GLU A 149 0.65 -6.46 21.72
N GLY A 150 1.87 -6.59 22.29
CA GLY A 150 2.52 -7.87 22.52
C GLY A 150 3.34 -8.42 21.33
N TRP A 151 3.58 -7.60 20.31
CA TRP A 151 4.30 -8.04 19.11
C TRP A 151 5.74 -8.45 19.38
N GLU A 152 6.44 -7.80 20.30
CA GLU A 152 7.84 -8.18 20.65
C GLU A 152 7.92 -9.63 21.10
N ARG A 153 7.05 -10.05 22.03
CA ARG A 153 6.97 -11.45 22.50
C ARG A 153 6.56 -12.41 21.39
N TYR A 154 5.64 -11.97 20.52
CA TYR A 154 5.21 -12.78 19.39
C TYR A 154 6.35 -13.01 18.41
N LEU A 155 7.08 -11.96 18.02
CA LEU A 155 8.24 -12.03 17.11
C LEU A 155 9.34 -12.94 17.66
N ASP A 156 9.68 -12.83 18.93
CA ASP A 156 10.66 -13.72 19.61
C ASP A 156 10.25 -15.20 19.49
N THR A 157 8.98 -15.46 19.71
CA THR A 157 8.42 -16.82 19.62
C THR A 157 8.40 -17.31 18.17
N HIS A 158 7.94 -16.46 17.24
CA HIS A 158 7.85 -16.74 15.82
C HIS A 158 9.21 -17.09 15.21
N LEU A 159 10.24 -16.28 15.45
CA LEU A 159 11.61 -16.53 15.00
C LEU A 159 12.22 -17.81 15.60
N ARG A 160 11.94 -18.06 16.89
CA ARG A 160 12.42 -19.28 17.57
C ARG A 160 11.89 -20.55 16.90
N TYR A 161 10.65 -20.55 16.43
CA TYR A 161 10.03 -21.69 15.76
C TYR A 161 10.26 -21.71 14.24
N GLY A 162 11.18 -20.89 13.73
CA GLY A 162 11.60 -20.92 12.33
C GLY A 162 10.79 -20.00 11.40
N GLY A 163 9.88 -19.21 11.94
CA GLY A 163 9.16 -18.19 11.17
C GLY A 163 10.09 -17.10 10.65
N LYS A 164 9.63 -16.32 9.69
CA LYS A 164 10.40 -15.27 9.03
C LYS A 164 9.81 -13.90 9.28
N VAL A 165 10.69 -12.88 9.32
CA VAL A 165 10.30 -11.49 9.57
C VAL A 165 10.89 -10.59 8.50
N MET A 166 10.07 -9.70 7.94
CA MET A 166 10.51 -8.66 7.01
C MET A 166 10.11 -7.29 7.57
N GLY A 167 11.06 -6.35 7.61
CA GLY A 167 10.79 -4.95 7.94
C GLY A 167 10.94 -4.08 6.70
N ILE A 168 9.93 -3.26 6.42
CA ILE A 168 9.93 -2.30 5.30
C ILE A 168 9.99 -0.89 5.86
N CYS A 169 10.96 -0.09 5.45
CA CYS A 169 11.13 1.32 5.81
C CYS A 169 11.09 1.54 7.33
N GLY A 170 10.01 2.09 7.88
CA GLY A 170 9.83 2.21 9.34
C GLY A 170 9.90 0.87 10.09
N GLY A 171 9.35 -0.19 9.50
CA GLY A 171 9.45 -1.55 10.04
C GLY A 171 10.89 -2.08 10.06
N PHE A 172 11.70 -1.76 9.07
CA PHE A 172 13.13 -2.06 9.07
C PHE A 172 13.85 -1.33 10.22
N GLN A 173 13.54 -0.06 10.40
CA GLN A 173 14.11 0.74 11.51
C GLN A 173 13.74 0.15 12.88
N MET A 174 12.49 -0.32 13.05
CA MET A 174 12.02 -0.96 14.29
C MET A 174 12.78 -2.25 14.63
N LEU A 175 13.28 -2.98 13.63
CA LEU A 175 14.07 -4.20 13.82
C LEU A 175 15.49 -3.91 14.35
N GLY A 176 15.98 -2.67 14.23
CA GLY A 176 17.29 -2.24 14.71
C GLY A 176 17.41 -2.20 16.23
N ASP A 177 18.60 -1.80 16.71
CA ASP A 177 18.90 -1.64 18.14
C ASP A 177 18.33 -0.32 18.69
N THR A 178 18.53 0.78 17.96
CA THR A 178 18.27 2.13 18.47
C THR A 178 17.73 3.06 17.39
N LEU A 179 16.74 3.84 17.78
CA LEU A 179 16.13 4.91 16.98
C LEU A 179 16.39 6.24 17.66
N LEU A 180 17.07 7.16 16.99
CA LEU A 180 17.39 8.49 17.50
C LEU A 180 16.61 9.56 16.71
N ASP A 181 15.96 10.47 17.42
CA ASP A 181 15.32 11.66 16.85
C ASP A 181 15.92 12.92 17.49
N PRO A 182 17.09 13.36 17.01
CA PRO A 182 17.77 14.52 17.58
C PRO A 182 17.00 15.83 17.33
N TYR A 183 16.14 15.86 16.33
CA TYR A 183 15.43 17.08 15.91
C TYR A 183 13.97 17.12 16.36
N GLY A 184 13.40 16.06 16.94
CA GLY A 184 12.01 15.99 17.34
C GLY A 184 11.05 15.91 16.14
N LEU A 185 11.43 15.21 15.09
CA LEU A 185 10.65 15.11 13.85
C LEU A 185 9.38 14.30 14.02
N GLU A 186 9.38 13.32 14.91
CA GLU A 186 8.22 12.47 15.17
C GLU A 186 7.40 12.91 16.40
N ASN A 187 8.07 13.32 17.49
CA ASN A 187 7.45 13.51 18.79
C ASN A 187 7.42 14.98 19.28
N GLN A 188 7.79 15.95 18.45
CA GLN A 188 7.91 17.38 18.79
C GLN A 188 8.89 17.69 19.94
N HIS A 189 9.62 16.69 20.44
CA HIS A 189 10.65 16.81 21.46
C HIS A 189 11.99 16.36 20.86
N ALA A 190 12.94 17.28 20.81
CA ALA A 190 14.29 17.00 20.34
C ALA A 190 15.01 16.00 21.26
N ASN A 191 15.98 15.28 20.70
CA ASN A 191 16.82 14.31 21.42
C ASN A 191 16.02 13.13 22.03
N THR A 192 14.93 12.72 21.39
CA THR A 192 14.24 11.49 21.80
C THR A 192 14.97 10.25 21.27
N GLN A 193 14.88 9.19 22.04
CA GLN A 193 15.49 7.90 21.73
C GLN A 193 14.51 6.77 22.05
N ALA A 194 14.44 5.78 21.18
CA ALA A 194 13.71 4.53 21.44
C ALA A 194 14.64 3.33 21.19
N LYS A 195 14.50 2.31 22.04
CA LYS A 195 15.14 1.01 21.80
C LYS A 195 14.32 0.26 20.76
N GLY A 196 14.95 -0.19 19.66
CA GLY A 196 14.31 -1.07 18.65
C GLY A 196 14.08 -2.48 19.20
N PHE A 197 13.61 -3.39 18.35
CA PHE A 197 13.47 -4.81 18.73
C PHE A 197 14.81 -5.52 18.94
N GLY A 198 15.91 -4.98 18.35
CA GLY A 198 17.26 -5.48 18.55
C GLY A 198 17.59 -6.76 17.78
N TYR A 199 16.86 -7.04 16.70
CA TYR A 199 17.16 -8.19 15.83
C TYR A 199 18.24 -7.89 14.80
N ILE A 200 18.46 -6.60 14.50
CA ILE A 200 19.46 -6.13 13.54
C ILE A 200 20.43 -5.18 14.29
N PRO A 201 21.76 -5.40 14.21
CA PRO A 201 22.75 -4.55 14.89
C PRO A 201 22.89 -3.19 14.17
N MET A 202 21.85 -2.38 14.25
CA MET A 202 21.67 -1.15 13.48
C MET A 202 21.14 -0.01 14.33
N THR A 203 21.74 1.17 14.18
CA THR A 203 21.22 2.42 14.74
C THR A 203 20.69 3.29 13.62
N THR A 204 19.47 3.80 13.77
CA THR A 204 18.84 4.75 12.84
C THR A 204 18.76 6.13 13.48
N VAL A 205 19.18 7.15 12.74
CA VAL A 205 19.06 8.56 13.09
C VAL A 205 18.06 9.21 12.14
N LEU A 206 17.05 9.88 12.67
CA LEU A 206 16.10 10.64 11.85
C LEU A 206 16.73 11.97 11.43
N GLU A 207 16.73 12.21 10.12
CA GLU A 207 17.28 13.42 9.49
C GLU A 207 16.16 14.30 8.93
N LYS A 208 16.44 15.62 8.82
CA LYS A 208 15.47 16.60 8.30
C LYS A 208 15.20 16.43 6.80
N GLU A 209 16.20 15.96 6.07
CA GLU A 209 16.09 15.74 4.63
C GLU A 209 15.48 14.36 4.36
N LYS A 210 14.42 14.37 3.54
CA LYS A 210 13.75 13.16 3.12
C LYS A 210 14.37 12.62 1.84
N GLN A 211 14.75 11.36 1.84
CA GLN A 211 15.16 10.65 0.64
C GLN A 211 13.90 10.29 -0.18
N LEU A 212 13.91 10.58 -1.48
CA LEU A 212 12.88 10.13 -2.43
C LEU A 212 13.58 9.76 -3.73
N LYS A 213 13.65 8.46 -4.02
CA LYS A 213 14.37 7.94 -5.18
C LYS A 213 13.64 6.74 -5.76
N GLN A 214 13.45 6.73 -7.09
CA GLN A 214 13.14 5.51 -7.81
C GLN A 214 14.38 4.61 -7.82
N ARG A 215 14.17 3.32 -7.63
CA ARG A 215 15.23 2.32 -7.54
C ARG A 215 14.96 1.13 -8.45
N GLN A 216 16.02 0.63 -9.04
CA GLN A 216 16.04 -0.65 -9.74
C GLN A 216 17.35 -1.36 -9.44
N GLY A 217 17.39 -2.66 -9.63
CA GLY A 217 18.56 -3.47 -9.33
C GLY A 217 18.21 -4.93 -9.15
N TYR A 218 18.96 -5.60 -8.29
CA TYR A 218 18.80 -7.03 -8.05
C TYR A 218 18.78 -7.29 -6.56
N LEU A 219 17.76 -7.99 -6.07
CA LEU A 219 17.82 -8.59 -4.74
C LEU A 219 18.73 -9.82 -4.76
N GLN A 220 19.35 -10.08 -3.62
CA GLN A 220 20.25 -11.21 -3.44
C GLN A 220 19.88 -11.94 -2.14
N ILE A 221 19.18 -13.06 -2.28
CA ILE A 221 18.75 -13.89 -1.16
C ILE A 221 19.40 -15.27 -1.34
N GLU A 222 20.25 -15.66 -0.39
CA GLU A 222 21.03 -16.90 -0.48
C GLU A 222 21.84 -16.98 -1.79
N THR A 223 21.50 -17.93 -2.67
CA THR A 223 22.13 -18.11 -3.99
C THR A 223 21.28 -17.53 -5.13
N GLN A 224 20.11 -16.99 -4.82
CA GLN A 224 19.19 -16.44 -5.82
C GLN A 224 19.43 -14.95 -6.03
N GLN A 225 19.44 -14.57 -7.29
CA GLN A 225 19.43 -13.19 -7.74
C GLN A 225 18.16 -12.95 -8.56
N ALA A 226 17.39 -11.90 -8.22
CA ALA A 226 16.17 -11.58 -8.92
C ALA A 226 16.09 -10.08 -9.17
N GLN A 227 15.58 -9.69 -10.34
CA GLN A 227 15.38 -8.30 -10.68
C GLN A 227 14.35 -7.66 -9.75
N LEU A 228 14.60 -6.42 -9.36
CA LEU A 228 13.69 -5.63 -8.56
C LEU A 228 13.53 -4.22 -9.12
N THR A 229 12.35 -3.67 -8.88
CA THR A 229 12.05 -2.24 -8.99
C THR A 229 11.38 -1.80 -7.70
N GLY A 230 11.47 -0.52 -7.38
CA GLY A 230 10.83 0.03 -6.20
C GLY A 230 11.20 1.50 -6.00
N TYR A 231 10.93 2.01 -4.84
CA TYR A 231 11.29 3.37 -4.47
C TYR A 231 11.63 3.48 -2.99
N GLU A 232 12.47 4.43 -2.64
CA GLU A 232 12.79 4.81 -1.28
C GLU A 232 12.08 6.11 -0.92
N ILE A 233 11.48 6.16 0.27
CA ILE A 233 10.85 7.37 0.81
C ILE A 233 10.99 7.39 2.33
N HIS A 234 12.11 7.89 2.84
CA HIS A 234 12.40 7.89 4.29
C HIS A 234 13.25 9.09 4.71
N SER A 235 13.21 9.41 6.00
CA SER A 235 14.06 10.43 6.63
C SER A 235 15.14 9.80 7.54
N GLY A 236 15.04 8.51 7.85
CA GLY A 236 16.00 7.82 8.67
C GLY A 236 17.27 7.44 7.91
N VAL A 237 18.41 7.68 8.51
CA VAL A 237 19.72 7.19 8.04
C VAL A 237 20.19 6.11 8.99
N SER A 238 20.37 4.90 8.47
CA SER A 238 20.76 3.73 9.25
C SER A 238 22.24 3.40 9.10
N SER A 239 22.88 3.07 10.21
CA SER A 239 24.26 2.60 10.26
C SER A 239 24.35 1.31 11.04
N PHE A 240 25.15 0.37 10.54
CA PHE A 240 25.39 -0.90 11.19
C PHE A 240 26.59 -0.85 12.11
N SER A 241 26.60 -1.68 13.15
CA SER A 241 27.75 -1.80 14.08
C SER A 241 29.01 -2.27 13.34
N THR A 242 30.13 -1.65 13.62
CA THR A 242 31.42 -1.83 12.90
C THR A 242 32.01 -3.25 12.96
N ASN A 243 31.55 -4.10 13.90
CA ASN A 243 32.05 -5.45 14.11
C ASN A 243 31.20 -6.56 13.47
N THR A 244 30.19 -6.21 12.66
CA THR A 244 29.25 -7.18 12.09
C THR A 244 29.51 -7.35 10.59
N SER A 245 29.64 -8.60 10.13
CA SER A 245 29.60 -8.90 8.70
C SER A 245 28.18 -8.68 8.20
N ILE A 246 28.00 -7.73 7.30
CA ILE A 246 26.67 -7.36 6.80
C ILE A 246 26.40 -8.12 5.50
N ARG A 247 25.31 -8.87 5.47
CA ARG A 247 24.73 -9.39 4.25
C ARG A 247 23.67 -8.42 3.77
N HIS A 248 23.92 -7.78 2.62
CA HIS A 248 22.96 -6.87 2.04
C HIS A 248 21.87 -7.62 1.29
N PHE A 249 20.67 -7.08 1.35
CA PHE A 249 19.48 -7.64 0.71
C PHE A 249 19.46 -7.37 -0.80
N ALA A 250 19.92 -6.19 -1.22
CA ALA A 250 19.90 -5.79 -2.62
C ALA A 250 21.17 -5.06 -3.05
N ASN A 251 21.43 -5.12 -4.37
CA ASN A 251 22.36 -4.27 -5.09
C ASN A 251 21.54 -3.37 -6.03
N LEU A 252 21.54 -2.07 -5.78
CA LEU A 252 20.82 -1.09 -6.56
C LEU A 252 21.71 -0.46 -7.62
N GLU A 253 21.14 -0.16 -8.76
CA GLU A 253 21.85 0.49 -9.84
C GLU A 253 22.08 1.97 -9.56
N ASN A 254 23.30 2.45 -9.74
CA ASN A 254 23.69 3.85 -9.59
C ASN A 254 23.88 4.51 -10.97
N GLY A 255 22.79 4.96 -11.62
CA GLY A 255 22.87 5.72 -12.87
C GLY A 255 23.69 5.07 -13.99
N GLU A 256 24.17 5.86 -14.97
CA GLU A 256 24.83 5.36 -16.19
C GLU A 256 26.25 4.78 -16.01
N ASN A 257 26.88 4.90 -14.82
CA ASN A 257 28.27 4.48 -14.58
C ASN A 257 28.38 3.38 -13.51
N ASN A 258 27.83 2.25 -13.78
CA ASN A 258 27.45 1.16 -12.86
C ASN A 258 28.57 0.17 -12.48
N GLU A 259 29.80 0.57 -12.18
CA GLU A 259 30.83 -0.38 -11.75
C GLU A 259 30.73 -0.82 -10.28
N ASN A 260 30.00 -0.07 -9.42
CA ASN A 260 29.78 -0.44 -8.00
C ASN A 260 28.36 -0.05 -7.59
N GLY A 261 27.40 -0.97 -7.72
CA GLY A 261 26.02 -0.77 -7.28
C GLY A 261 25.95 -0.38 -5.79
N GLU A 262 24.94 0.39 -5.40
CA GLU A 262 24.65 0.75 -4.01
C GLU A 262 24.08 -0.47 -3.28
N LYS A 263 24.70 -0.83 -2.16
CA LYS A 263 24.23 -1.94 -1.33
C LYS A 263 23.09 -1.48 -0.44
N GLU A 264 21.98 -2.18 -0.45
CA GLU A 264 20.76 -1.83 0.28
C GLU A 264 20.30 -2.98 1.18
N GLY A 265 19.69 -2.60 2.32
CA GLY A 265 19.02 -3.50 3.23
C GLY A 265 19.94 -4.45 3.99
N TYR A 266 19.32 -5.43 4.62
CA TYR A 266 19.97 -6.39 5.51
C TYR A 266 19.30 -7.77 5.44
N ILE A 267 20.10 -8.83 5.51
CA ILE A 267 19.65 -10.20 5.77
C ILE A 267 20.42 -10.75 6.98
N SER A 268 19.71 -11.32 7.95
CA SER A 268 20.33 -11.97 9.10
C SER A 268 21.18 -13.20 8.69
N GLU A 269 22.15 -13.58 9.55
CA GLU A 269 23.02 -14.71 9.27
C GLU A 269 22.26 -16.02 9.05
N ASP A 270 21.17 -16.22 9.81
CA ASP A 270 20.30 -17.40 9.70
C ASP A 270 19.25 -17.27 8.59
N GLY A 271 19.24 -16.17 7.84
CA GLY A 271 18.34 -15.91 6.72
C GLY A 271 16.87 -15.70 7.08
N LYS A 272 16.54 -15.52 8.37
CA LYS A 272 15.15 -15.40 8.80
C LYS A 272 14.63 -13.97 8.82
N ILE A 273 15.52 -12.98 8.87
CA ILE A 273 15.13 -11.57 8.96
C ILE A 273 15.65 -10.82 7.74
N ILE A 274 14.76 -10.11 7.07
CA ILE A 274 15.08 -9.15 6.03
C ILE A 274 14.62 -7.77 6.47
N GLY A 275 15.46 -6.76 6.25
CA GLY A 275 15.12 -5.35 6.40
C GLY A 275 15.48 -4.57 5.15
N THR A 276 14.60 -3.69 4.69
CA THR A 276 14.80 -2.87 3.47
C THR A 276 14.12 -1.52 3.60
N TYR A 277 14.68 -0.50 2.94
CA TYR A 277 14.02 0.79 2.75
C TYR A 277 13.15 0.84 1.50
N LEU A 278 13.22 -0.19 0.65
CA LEU A 278 12.50 -0.24 -0.61
C LEU A 278 11.00 -0.51 -0.39
N HIS A 279 10.18 0.36 -0.95
CA HIS A 279 8.74 0.18 -1.14
C HIS A 279 8.46 -0.39 -2.53
N GLY A 280 7.31 -1.06 -2.69
CA GLY A 280 6.92 -1.71 -3.95
C GLY A 280 7.75 -2.94 -4.31
N ILE A 281 8.44 -3.54 -3.34
CA ILE A 281 9.36 -4.65 -3.56
C ILE A 281 8.69 -5.94 -4.04
N PHE A 282 7.39 -6.08 -3.81
CA PHE A 282 6.59 -7.22 -4.27
C PHE A 282 5.93 -6.99 -5.64
N ASP A 283 6.12 -5.82 -6.26
CA ASP A 283 5.43 -5.49 -7.51
C ASP A 283 6.11 -6.15 -8.70
N HIS A 284 7.46 -6.26 -8.68
CA HIS A 284 8.20 -6.93 -9.74
C HIS A 284 8.07 -8.46 -9.62
N PRO A 285 7.65 -9.19 -10.69
CA PRO A 285 7.37 -10.63 -10.63
C PRO A 285 8.54 -11.48 -10.12
N ASP A 286 9.76 -11.18 -10.57
CA ASP A 286 10.96 -11.94 -10.17
C ASP A 286 11.28 -11.74 -8.69
N ALA A 287 11.18 -10.50 -8.19
CA ALA A 287 11.37 -10.19 -6.77
C ALA A 287 10.32 -10.86 -5.91
N LEU A 288 9.05 -10.80 -6.32
CA LEU A 288 7.94 -11.48 -5.65
C LEU A 288 8.20 -12.98 -5.56
N GLN A 289 8.57 -13.63 -6.67
CA GLN A 289 8.84 -15.07 -6.72
C GLN A 289 10.00 -15.46 -5.78
N ALA A 290 11.09 -14.69 -5.78
CA ALA A 290 12.23 -14.94 -4.91
C ALA A 290 11.89 -14.73 -3.41
N LEU A 291 11.09 -13.72 -3.09
CA LEU A 291 10.62 -13.47 -1.73
C LEU A 291 9.63 -14.54 -1.24
N LEU A 292 8.75 -15.01 -2.10
CA LEU A 292 7.86 -16.13 -1.78
C LEU A 292 8.64 -17.42 -1.54
N HIS A 293 9.66 -17.69 -2.36
CA HIS A 293 10.55 -18.83 -2.15
C HIS A 293 11.30 -18.71 -0.82
N TRP A 294 11.89 -17.53 -0.54
CA TRP A 294 12.50 -17.25 0.75
C TRP A 294 11.51 -17.49 1.90
N ALA A 295 10.25 -17.08 1.75
CA ALA A 295 9.22 -17.27 2.76
C ALA A 295 8.78 -18.73 2.94
N GLY A 296 9.22 -19.66 2.08
CA GLY A 296 8.95 -21.10 2.16
C GLY A 296 7.98 -21.65 1.12
N VAL A 297 7.71 -20.91 0.05
CA VAL A 297 6.86 -21.36 -1.07
C VAL A 297 7.73 -21.81 -2.24
N ASP A 298 8.08 -23.09 -2.34
CA ASP A 298 8.97 -23.61 -3.39
C ASP A 298 8.41 -23.48 -4.81
N GLN A 299 7.10 -23.56 -4.96
CA GLN A 299 6.38 -23.46 -6.24
C GLN A 299 5.19 -22.49 -6.08
N ALA A 300 5.47 -21.21 -6.15
CA ALA A 300 4.42 -20.20 -6.21
C ALA A 300 3.82 -20.15 -7.64
N ALA A 301 2.54 -19.84 -7.73
CA ALA A 301 1.92 -19.53 -9.02
C ALA A 301 2.58 -18.29 -9.62
N ALA A 302 2.70 -18.24 -10.93
CA ALA A 302 3.15 -17.02 -11.59
C ALA A 302 2.10 -15.92 -11.38
N PHE A 303 2.53 -14.76 -10.94
CA PHE A 303 1.67 -13.59 -10.73
C PHE A 303 2.45 -12.33 -11.07
N ASP A 304 1.89 -11.54 -11.96
CA ASP A 304 2.41 -10.23 -12.38
C ASP A 304 1.44 -9.16 -11.90
N TYR A 305 1.85 -8.42 -10.88
CA TYR A 305 1.02 -7.40 -10.25
C TYR A 305 0.77 -6.20 -11.17
N ASP A 306 1.77 -5.77 -11.93
CA ASP A 306 1.63 -4.66 -12.86
C ASP A 306 0.65 -5.01 -13.98
N GLN A 307 0.76 -6.21 -14.55
CA GLN A 307 -0.19 -6.68 -15.54
C GLN A 307 -1.62 -6.79 -14.97
N TYR A 308 -1.76 -7.28 -13.73
CA TYR A 308 -3.06 -7.34 -13.06
C TYR A 308 -3.65 -5.94 -12.86
N ARG A 309 -2.86 -4.98 -12.38
CA ARG A 309 -3.27 -3.59 -12.17
C ARG A 309 -3.71 -2.92 -13.48
N ASP A 310 -2.93 -3.08 -14.54
CA ASP A 310 -3.27 -2.56 -15.87
C ASP A 310 -4.57 -3.15 -16.40
N ALA A 311 -4.81 -4.44 -16.20
CA ALA A 311 -6.08 -5.08 -16.57
C ALA A 311 -7.28 -4.49 -15.80
N GLU A 312 -7.12 -4.21 -14.50
CA GLU A 312 -8.18 -3.59 -13.70
C GLU A 312 -8.42 -2.12 -14.08
N ILE A 313 -7.37 -1.35 -14.41
CA ILE A 313 -7.49 0.01 -14.95
C ILE A 313 -8.27 0.00 -16.26
N ASN A 314 -7.91 -0.89 -17.19
CA ASN A 314 -8.60 -1.04 -18.46
C ASN A 314 -10.07 -1.43 -18.26
N ARG A 315 -10.34 -2.36 -17.33
CA ARG A 315 -11.72 -2.75 -16.98
C ARG A 315 -12.55 -1.57 -16.45
N LEU A 316 -11.94 -0.66 -15.68
CA LEU A 316 -12.60 0.57 -15.23
C LEU A 316 -12.84 1.53 -16.39
N ALA A 317 -11.85 1.69 -17.28
CA ALA A 317 -11.98 2.53 -18.48
C ALA A 317 -13.08 2.03 -19.41
N ASP A 318 -13.12 0.73 -19.72
CA ASP A 318 -14.19 0.09 -20.52
C ASP A 318 -15.58 0.32 -19.91
N SER A 319 -15.66 0.17 -18.56
CA SER A 319 -16.91 0.45 -17.86
C SER A 319 -17.33 1.92 -17.95
N ALA A 320 -16.36 2.85 -17.87
CA ALA A 320 -16.64 4.27 -18.02
C ALA A 320 -17.13 4.59 -19.45
N GLU A 321 -16.47 4.08 -20.47
CA GLU A 321 -16.86 4.29 -21.88
C GLU A 321 -18.27 3.75 -22.19
N GLN A 322 -18.63 2.61 -21.60
CA GLN A 322 -19.94 1.99 -21.82
C GLN A 322 -21.11 2.73 -21.12
N HIS A 323 -20.84 3.40 -19.99
CA HIS A 323 -21.89 3.91 -19.11
C HIS A 323 -21.88 5.42 -18.91
N ILE A 324 -20.88 6.13 -19.43
CA ILE A 324 -20.79 7.59 -19.44
C ILE A 324 -20.77 8.07 -20.89
N ASN A 325 -21.57 9.09 -21.19
CA ASN A 325 -21.46 9.76 -22.48
C ASN A 325 -20.24 10.67 -22.53
N ILE A 326 -19.07 10.07 -22.83
CA ILE A 326 -17.76 10.74 -22.82
C ILE A 326 -17.74 11.89 -23.85
N ASP A 327 -18.32 11.71 -25.03
CA ASP A 327 -18.36 12.74 -26.08
C ASP A 327 -19.14 13.98 -25.60
N ALA A 328 -20.31 13.77 -25.01
CA ALA A 328 -21.09 14.86 -24.43
C ALA A 328 -20.34 15.58 -23.29
N LEU A 329 -19.64 14.83 -22.44
CA LEU A 329 -18.79 15.38 -21.39
C LEU A 329 -17.68 16.30 -21.96
N ILE A 330 -16.97 15.81 -22.98
CA ILE A 330 -15.89 16.58 -23.64
C ILE A 330 -16.46 17.84 -24.31
N GLU A 331 -17.62 17.75 -24.99
CA GLU A 331 -18.24 18.89 -25.64
C GLU A 331 -18.68 19.97 -24.64
N GLN A 332 -19.25 19.57 -23.51
CA GLN A 332 -19.60 20.50 -22.44
C GLN A 332 -18.38 21.19 -21.82
N CYS A 333 -17.29 20.46 -21.59
CA CYS A 333 -16.03 21.03 -21.13
C CYS A 333 -15.47 22.08 -22.12
N LYS A 334 -15.51 21.77 -23.44
CA LYS A 334 -15.10 22.71 -24.49
C LYS A 334 -15.99 23.97 -24.59
N ALA A 335 -17.30 23.80 -24.41
CA ALA A 335 -18.24 24.91 -24.41
C ALA A 335 -17.99 25.84 -23.22
N PHE A 336 -17.72 25.30 -22.04
CA PHE A 336 -17.37 26.08 -20.85
C PHE A 336 -16.09 26.91 -21.04
N GLN A 337 -15.04 26.33 -21.64
CA GLN A 337 -13.79 27.05 -21.92
C GLN A 337 -13.95 28.23 -22.90
N LYS A 338 -14.96 28.19 -23.78
CA LYS A 338 -15.24 29.29 -24.72
C LYS A 338 -16.06 30.42 -24.10
N ALA A 339 -16.72 30.15 -22.97
CA ALA A 339 -17.59 31.13 -22.28
C ALA A 339 -16.88 31.89 -21.15
N THR A 340 -15.71 31.42 -20.74
CA THR A 340 -14.79 32.06 -19.78
C THR A 340 -13.64 32.74 -20.50
#